data_d115b7d4cc028f1401947c28d7796d65
#
_entry.id   d115b7d4cc028f1401947c28d7796d65
#
_cell.length_a   1.000
_cell.length_b   1.000
_cell.length_c   1.000
_cell.angle_alpha   90.00
_cell.angle_beta   90.00
_cell.angle_gamma   90.00
#
_symmetry.space_group_name_H-M   'P 1'
#
loop_
_entity.id
_entity.type
_entity.pdbx_description
1 polymer ?
#
loop_
_entity_poly.entity_id
_entity_poly.type
_entity_poly.pdbx_seq_one_letter_code
_entity_poly.pdbx_strand_id
1 'polypeptide(L)'
;MMRRLATALALLFVACSAGPAAAERLVVSLSNHRVAVTSNFVGEELVLFGTIEPDQATGQLRPPYDLVVTVTGPQQTSRTRRKQRVLGIWVNVDSREFVSVPSYLAVLSNRPVAEIADQETLRKLQIGLTYFLLPQRIGPDVADTVTDDPFRRAFVRLQRQQGLYRESSTAVTFLTPTVFRTAIAMPAAVPTGTYAIEVELFSQGKLVARTNS
;
A
#
# COMPACT_ATOMS: atom_id res chain seq x y z
N MET A 1 51.28 0.47 -22.69
CA MET A 1 50.56 -0.69 -22.14
C MET A 1 50.22 -0.54 -20.64
N MET A 2 51.15 -0.12 -19.81
CA MET A 2 50.96 0.02 -18.34
C MET A 2 49.80 0.95 -17.91
N ARG A 3 49.56 2.08 -18.60
CA ARG A 3 48.45 3.01 -18.26
C ARG A 3 47.04 2.42 -18.47
N ARG A 4 46.89 1.55 -19.46
CA ARG A 4 45.58 0.86 -19.73
C ARG A 4 45.32 -0.27 -18.73
N LEU A 5 46.36 -0.92 -18.23
CA LEU A 5 46.24 -1.92 -17.17
C LEU A 5 45.86 -1.27 -15.81
N ALA A 6 46.43 -0.10 -15.51
CA ALA A 6 46.12 0.65 -14.26
C ALA A 6 44.68 1.16 -14.26
N THR A 7 44.14 1.63 -15.40
CA THR A 7 42.73 2.05 -15.49
C THR A 7 41.77 0.88 -15.45
N ALA A 8 42.09 -0.27 -16.00
CA ALA A 8 41.29 -1.49 -15.91
C ALA A 8 41.25 -2.03 -14.48
N LEU A 9 42.38 -1.99 -13.76
CA LEU A 9 42.47 -2.39 -12.35
C LEU A 9 41.71 -1.46 -11.41
N ALA A 10 41.72 -0.15 -11.66
CA ALA A 10 40.96 0.85 -10.91
C ALA A 10 39.43 0.71 -11.12
N LEU A 11 38.99 0.40 -12.37
CA LEU A 11 37.60 0.12 -12.67
C LEU A 11 37.10 -1.19 -12.03
N LEU A 12 37.96 -2.19 -11.94
CA LEU A 12 37.63 -3.47 -11.26
C LEU A 12 37.49 -3.28 -9.75
N PHE A 13 38.27 -2.40 -9.14
CA PHE A 13 38.24 -2.11 -7.71
C PHE A 13 36.97 -1.32 -7.30
N VAL A 14 36.44 -0.44 -8.17
CA VAL A 14 35.20 0.30 -7.96
C VAL A 14 33.97 -0.62 -8.06
N ALA A 15 34.02 -1.66 -8.91
CA ALA A 15 32.92 -2.61 -9.06
C ALA A 15 32.78 -3.58 -7.84
N CYS A 16 33.82 -3.78 -7.04
CA CYS A 16 33.80 -4.67 -5.88
C CYS A 16 33.30 -4.02 -4.57
N SER A 17 33.00 -2.70 -4.57
CA SER A 17 32.56 -1.99 -3.37
C SER A 17 31.04 -1.92 -3.18
N ALA A 18 30.26 -2.66 -3.99
CA ALA A 18 28.84 -2.90 -3.68
C ALA A 18 28.77 -3.91 -2.51
N GLY A 19 28.91 -3.38 -1.29
CA GLY A 19 28.64 -4.17 -0.08
C GLY A 19 27.20 -4.69 -0.13
N PRO A 20 26.91 -5.84 0.53
CA PRO A 20 25.56 -6.35 0.63
C PRO A 20 24.66 -5.24 1.18
N ALA A 21 23.56 -4.95 0.49
CA ALA A 21 22.55 -4.03 1.00
C ALA A 21 22.02 -4.61 2.32
N ALA A 22 22.42 -4.00 3.43
CA ALA A 22 21.98 -4.38 4.76
C ALA A 22 20.46 -4.16 4.83
N ALA A 23 19.70 -5.24 5.01
CA ALA A 23 18.24 -5.19 5.10
C ALA A 23 17.77 -5.98 6.32
N GLU A 24 17.00 -5.33 7.18
CA GLU A 24 16.21 -5.99 8.20
C GLU A 24 15.21 -6.95 7.56
N ARG A 25 14.83 -8.00 8.28
CA ARG A 25 13.85 -8.97 7.84
C ARG A 25 12.53 -8.79 8.60
N LEU A 26 11.44 -8.77 7.86
CA LEU A 26 10.09 -8.80 8.43
C LEU A 26 9.57 -10.24 8.46
N VAL A 27 9.14 -10.69 9.63
CA VAL A 27 8.37 -11.92 9.80
C VAL A 27 6.97 -11.55 10.24
N VAL A 28 5.95 -11.94 9.47
CA VAL A 28 4.55 -11.61 9.75
C VAL A 28 3.70 -12.86 9.84
N SER A 29 2.64 -12.79 10.64
CA SER A 29 1.65 -13.84 10.78
C SER A 29 0.27 -13.24 10.97
N LEU A 30 -0.74 -13.83 10.35
CA LEU A 30 -2.15 -13.47 10.49
C LEU A 30 -2.84 -14.39 11.49
N SER A 31 -3.76 -13.83 12.25
CA SER A 31 -4.61 -14.62 13.17
C SER A 31 -5.49 -15.63 12.43
N ASN A 32 -5.90 -15.32 11.20
CA ASN A 32 -6.68 -16.18 10.33
C ASN A 32 -6.34 -15.90 8.87
N HIS A 33 -6.11 -16.94 8.07
CA HIS A 33 -5.83 -16.84 6.63
C HIS A 33 -7.10 -16.98 5.77
N ARG A 34 -8.24 -17.26 6.38
CA ARG A 34 -9.54 -17.40 5.71
C ARG A 34 -10.64 -16.74 6.52
N VAL A 35 -11.37 -15.86 5.87
CA VAL A 35 -12.61 -15.27 6.37
C VAL A 35 -13.77 -15.88 5.60
N ALA A 36 -14.69 -16.52 6.31
CA ALA A 36 -15.88 -17.09 5.70
C ALA A 36 -16.97 -16.02 5.55
N VAL A 37 -17.15 -15.52 4.33
CA VAL A 37 -18.24 -14.60 4.01
C VAL A 37 -19.51 -15.40 3.75
N THR A 38 -20.35 -15.54 4.76
CA THR A 38 -21.67 -16.20 4.69
C THR A 38 -22.79 -15.15 4.55
N SER A 39 -24.02 -15.60 4.33
CA SER A 39 -25.19 -14.70 4.26
C SER A 39 -25.41 -13.85 5.52
N ASN A 40 -24.87 -14.28 6.66
CA ASN A 40 -24.96 -13.59 7.95
C ASN A 40 -23.67 -12.85 8.31
N PHE A 41 -22.76 -12.65 7.35
CA PHE A 41 -21.51 -11.96 7.61
C PHE A 41 -21.75 -10.47 7.93
N VAL A 42 -21.39 -10.08 9.14
CA VAL A 42 -21.52 -8.70 9.64
C VAL A 42 -20.20 -7.94 9.65
N GLY A 43 -19.13 -8.56 9.15
CA GLY A 43 -17.75 -8.07 9.23
C GLY A 43 -16.92 -8.89 10.21
N GLU A 44 -15.61 -8.85 10.02
CA GLU A 44 -14.62 -9.55 10.88
C GLU A 44 -13.41 -8.65 11.06
N GLU A 45 -12.66 -8.88 12.13
CA GLU A 45 -11.39 -8.23 12.37
C GLU A 45 -10.27 -9.28 12.35
N LEU A 46 -9.32 -9.09 11.45
CA LEU A 46 -8.11 -9.90 11.37
C LEU A 46 -6.99 -9.20 12.13
N VAL A 47 -6.22 -9.95 12.89
CA VAL A 47 -5.05 -9.39 13.56
C VAL A 47 -3.79 -9.88 12.88
N LEU A 48 -2.97 -8.93 12.44
CA LEU A 48 -1.63 -9.15 11.94
C LEU A 48 -0.63 -8.92 13.07
N PHE A 49 0.22 -9.89 13.31
CA PHE A 49 1.38 -9.78 14.18
C PHE A 49 2.65 -9.87 13.37
N GLY A 50 3.69 -9.18 13.80
CA GLY A 50 4.98 -9.30 13.14
C GLY A 50 6.13 -8.95 14.06
N THR A 51 7.31 -9.40 13.65
CA THR A 51 8.58 -9.07 14.28
C THR A 51 9.60 -8.61 13.26
N ILE A 52 10.43 -7.68 13.69
CA ILE A 52 11.57 -7.17 12.93
C ILE A 52 12.80 -7.93 13.41
N GLU A 53 13.39 -8.70 12.53
CA GLU A 53 14.65 -9.38 12.77
C GLU A 53 15.82 -8.51 12.32
N PRO A 54 16.96 -8.53 13.04
CA PRO A 54 18.13 -7.79 12.63
C PRO A 54 18.64 -8.29 11.28
N ASP A 55 19.33 -7.42 10.57
CA ASP A 55 20.06 -7.78 9.37
C ASP A 55 21.04 -8.92 9.66
N GLN A 56 20.95 -9.99 8.89
CA GLN A 56 21.79 -11.19 9.07
C GLN A 56 23.29 -10.92 8.85
N ALA A 57 23.64 -9.91 8.05
CA ALA A 57 25.04 -9.56 7.76
C ALA A 57 25.69 -8.73 8.87
N THR A 58 24.92 -7.81 9.47
CA THR A 58 25.47 -6.87 10.47
C THR A 58 25.01 -7.14 11.89
N GLY A 59 23.93 -7.92 12.07
CA GLY A 59 23.30 -8.16 13.37
C GLY A 59 22.68 -6.90 14.01
N GLN A 60 22.52 -5.82 13.24
CA GLN A 60 22.09 -4.52 13.75
C GLN A 60 20.61 -4.25 13.46
N LEU A 61 19.97 -3.53 14.38
CA LEU A 61 18.67 -2.92 14.24
C LEU A 61 18.83 -1.40 14.11
N ARG A 62 17.94 -0.75 13.37
CA ARG A 62 17.99 0.70 13.10
C ARG A 62 16.72 1.44 13.55
N PRO A 63 16.31 1.32 14.81
CA PRO A 63 15.19 2.08 15.32
C PRO A 63 15.48 3.60 15.33
N PRO A 64 14.48 4.48 15.29
CA PRO A 64 13.05 4.14 15.32
C PRO A 64 12.55 3.63 13.98
N TYR A 65 11.56 2.73 14.06
CA TYR A 65 10.88 2.18 12.89
C TYR A 65 9.50 2.78 12.71
N ASP A 66 9.13 2.94 11.44
CA ASP A 66 7.76 3.21 11.02
C ASP A 66 7.29 2.03 10.17
N LEU A 67 6.02 1.69 10.31
CA LEU A 67 5.43 0.56 9.62
C LEU A 67 4.16 0.98 8.90
N VAL A 68 4.06 0.54 7.65
CA VAL A 68 2.85 0.65 6.86
C VAL A 68 2.40 -0.74 6.45
N VAL A 69 1.12 -1.02 6.66
CA VAL A 69 0.46 -2.26 6.22
C VAL A 69 -0.61 -1.88 5.21
N THR A 70 -0.43 -2.32 3.97
CA THR A 70 -1.40 -2.11 2.89
C THR A 70 -2.14 -3.41 2.61
N VAL A 71 -3.46 -3.38 2.74
CA VAL A 71 -4.33 -4.52 2.45
C VAL A 71 -5.13 -4.22 1.20
N THR A 72 -4.97 -5.05 0.17
CA THR A 72 -5.59 -4.89 -1.14
C THR A 72 -6.51 -6.06 -1.43
N GLY A 73 -7.79 -5.78 -1.69
CA GLY A 73 -8.78 -6.78 -2.10
C GLY A 73 -8.73 -7.11 -3.59
N PRO A 74 -9.57 -8.05 -4.03
CA PRO A 74 -9.64 -8.45 -5.44
C PRO A 74 -9.93 -7.24 -6.34
N GLN A 75 -9.34 -7.26 -7.52
CA GLN A 75 -9.51 -6.18 -8.50
C GLN A 75 -10.87 -6.28 -9.20
N GLN A 76 -11.47 -5.14 -9.46
CA GLN A 76 -12.75 -5.03 -10.14
C GLN A 76 -12.81 -3.80 -11.05
N THR A 77 -13.76 -3.79 -11.99
CA THR A 77 -14.10 -2.61 -12.76
C THR A 77 -15.23 -1.87 -12.05
N SER A 78 -15.08 -0.57 -11.85
CA SER A 78 -16.06 0.28 -11.18
C SER A 78 -16.38 1.53 -12.00
N ARG A 79 -17.64 1.93 -12.01
CA ARG A 79 -18.09 3.12 -12.75
C ARG A 79 -18.62 4.19 -11.80
N THR A 80 -18.03 5.39 -11.86
CA THR A 80 -18.49 6.59 -11.16
C THR A 80 -19.27 7.46 -12.11
N ARG A 81 -20.48 7.89 -11.71
CA ARG A 81 -21.37 8.73 -12.48
C ARG A 81 -21.58 10.07 -11.81
N ARG A 82 -21.57 11.14 -12.61
CA ARG A 82 -21.92 12.47 -12.16
C ARG A 82 -23.39 12.77 -12.51
N LYS A 83 -24.17 13.03 -11.48
CA LYS A 83 -25.57 13.49 -11.64
C LYS A 83 -25.64 15.00 -11.66
N GLN A 84 -26.53 15.54 -12.48
CA GLN A 84 -26.84 16.94 -12.52
C GLN A 84 -28.36 17.12 -12.61
N ARG A 85 -28.86 18.19 -12.01
CA ARG A 85 -30.29 18.54 -12.09
C ARG A 85 -30.54 19.31 -13.36
N VAL A 86 -31.33 18.74 -14.27
CA VAL A 86 -31.75 19.36 -15.55
C VAL A 86 -33.27 19.43 -15.55
N LEU A 87 -33.85 20.62 -15.70
CA LEU A 87 -35.29 20.83 -15.67
C LEU A 87 -35.99 20.18 -14.45
N GLY A 88 -35.37 20.22 -13.29
CA GLY A 88 -35.92 19.63 -12.06
C GLY A 88 -35.67 18.15 -11.86
N ILE A 89 -35.14 17.41 -12.84
CA ILE A 89 -34.91 15.96 -12.82
C ILE A 89 -33.40 15.67 -12.67
N TRP A 90 -33.04 14.68 -11.88
CA TRP A 90 -31.66 14.21 -11.76
C TRP A 90 -31.29 13.27 -12.91
N VAL A 91 -30.36 13.69 -13.76
CA VAL A 91 -29.84 12.89 -14.88
C VAL A 91 -28.35 12.63 -14.75
N ASN A 92 -27.89 11.51 -15.28
CA ASN A 92 -26.45 11.20 -15.37
C ASN A 92 -25.89 11.96 -16.59
N VAL A 93 -25.05 12.95 -16.35
CA VAL A 93 -24.48 13.79 -17.42
C VAL A 93 -23.08 13.36 -17.83
N ASP A 94 -22.39 12.62 -16.98
CA ASP A 94 -21.02 12.17 -17.25
C ASP A 94 -20.69 10.92 -16.41
N SER A 95 -19.73 10.10 -16.87
CA SER A 95 -19.26 8.92 -16.15
C SER A 95 -17.81 8.60 -16.47
N ARG A 96 -17.13 7.97 -15.51
CA ARG A 96 -15.79 7.40 -15.69
C ARG A 96 -15.81 5.94 -15.27
N GLU A 97 -15.14 5.11 -16.05
CA GLU A 97 -14.92 3.70 -15.76
C GLU A 97 -13.48 3.51 -15.29
N PHE A 98 -13.34 3.07 -14.05
CA PHE A 98 -12.08 2.69 -13.45
C PHE A 98 -11.90 1.19 -13.61
N VAL A 99 -10.79 0.76 -14.21
CA VAL A 99 -10.50 -0.65 -14.49
C VAL A 99 -9.42 -1.16 -13.56
N SER A 100 -9.52 -2.44 -13.17
CA SER A 100 -8.53 -3.09 -12.30
C SER A 100 -8.25 -2.31 -11.01
N VAL A 101 -9.32 -1.79 -10.39
CA VAL A 101 -9.21 -1.10 -9.10
C VAL A 101 -9.49 -2.07 -7.96
N PRO A 102 -8.79 -1.96 -6.83
CA PRO A 102 -9.04 -2.83 -5.69
C PRO A 102 -10.47 -2.60 -5.16
N SER A 103 -11.16 -3.70 -4.88
CA SER A 103 -12.49 -3.66 -4.26
C SER A 103 -12.45 -3.24 -2.79
N TYR A 104 -11.30 -3.43 -2.15
CA TYR A 104 -10.99 -3.04 -0.79
C TYR A 104 -9.56 -2.53 -0.72
N LEU A 105 -9.33 -1.44 0.01
CA LEU A 105 -8.00 -0.89 0.22
C LEU A 105 -7.90 -0.31 1.64
N ALA A 106 -7.06 -0.91 2.47
CA ALA A 106 -6.75 -0.36 3.79
C ALA A 106 -5.26 -0.06 3.90
N VAL A 107 -4.93 1.16 4.30
CA VAL A 107 -3.58 1.60 4.61
C VAL A 107 -3.51 1.89 6.10
N LEU A 108 -2.75 1.09 6.81
CA LEU A 108 -2.65 1.09 8.26
C LEU A 108 -1.22 1.42 8.66
N SER A 109 -1.01 2.41 9.51
CA SER A 109 0.33 2.84 9.91
C SER A 109 0.39 3.20 11.40
N ASN A 110 1.61 3.36 11.92
CA ASN A 110 1.83 3.79 13.31
C ASN A 110 1.81 5.31 13.48
N ARG A 111 1.96 6.07 12.38
CA ARG A 111 1.81 7.54 12.32
C ARG A 111 1.36 7.96 10.91
N PRO A 112 1.02 9.24 10.67
CA PRO A 112 0.60 9.70 9.35
C PRO A 112 1.61 9.33 8.26
N VAL A 113 1.14 8.71 7.18
CA VAL A 113 1.98 8.22 6.08
C VAL A 113 2.89 9.32 5.51
N ALA A 114 2.37 10.56 5.43
CA ALA A 114 3.13 11.72 4.95
C ALA A 114 4.33 12.12 5.84
N GLU A 115 4.37 11.63 7.08
CA GLU A 115 5.48 11.84 8.02
C GLU A 115 6.47 10.67 8.01
N ILE A 116 6.10 9.53 7.42
CA ILE A 116 6.92 8.31 7.36
C ILE A 116 7.98 8.44 6.28
N ALA A 117 7.61 8.92 5.09
CA ALA A 117 8.51 9.05 3.96
C ALA A 117 8.14 10.27 3.09
N ASP A 118 9.06 10.68 2.22
CA ASP A 118 8.81 11.76 1.28
C ASP A 118 7.79 11.38 0.19
N GLN A 119 7.21 12.40 -0.46
CA GLN A 119 6.18 12.23 -1.48
C GLN A 119 6.62 11.38 -2.67
N GLU A 120 7.90 11.44 -3.05
CA GLU A 120 8.42 10.68 -4.18
C GLU A 120 8.46 9.20 -3.85
N THR A 121 8.95 8.85 -2.66
CA THR A 121 8.96 7.48 -2.13
C THR A 121 7.56 6.92 -2.00
N LEU A 122 6.62 7.67 -1.40
CA LEU A 122 5.23 7.23 -1.25
C LEU A 122 4.54 7.00 -2.60
N ARG A 123 4.80 7.86 -3.59
CA ARG A 123 4.28 7.69 -4.95
C ARG A 123 4.87 6.49 -5.65
N LYS A 124 6.18 6.28 -5.55
CA LYS A 124 6.88 5.10 -6.11
C LYS A 124 6.34 3.80 -5.56
N LEU A 125 6.10 3.75 -4.26
CA LEU A 125 5.59 2.57 -3.55
C LEU A 125 4.06 2.47 -3.58
N GLN A 126 3.36 3.49 -4.10
CA GLN A 126 1.89 3.59 -4.15
C GLN A 126 1.24 3.51 -2.77
N ILE A 127 1.91 4.03 -1.75
CA ILE A 127 1.45 4.01 -0.37
C ILE A 127 0.50 5.17 -0.10
N GLY A 128 -0.66 4.87 0.50
CA GLY A 128 -1.69 5.84 0.84
C GLY A 128 -2.78 5.97 -0.21
N LEU A 129 -3.97 6.41 0.20
CA LEU A 129 -5.13 6.61 -0.68
C LEU A 129 -4.91 7.71 -1.72
N THR A 130 -3.90 8.55 -1.53
CA THR A 130 -3.55 9.61 -2.48
C THR A 130 -2.73 9.09 -3.65
N TYR A 131 -1.86 8.10 -3.42
CA TYR A 131 -0.83 7.71 -4.39
C TYR A 131 -1.07 6.36 -5.08
N PHE A 132 -2.07 5.57 -4.64
CA PHE A 132 -2.37 4.31 -5.32
C PHE A 132 -2.94 4.58 -6.73
N LEU A 133 -2.71 3.65 -7.66
CA LEU A 133 -3.14 3.81 -9.05
C LEU A 133 -4.64 3.58 -9.18
N LEU A 134 -5.29 4.45 -9.95
CA LEU A 134 -6.69 4.33 -10.37
C LEU A 134 -6.79 4.43 -11.90
N PRO A 135 -6.47 3.34 -12.61
CA PRO A 135 -6.54 3.33 -14.06
C PRO A 135 -7.97 3.55 -14.56
N GLN A 136 -8.14 4.46 -15.50
CA GLN A 136 -9.42 4.74 -16.15
C GLN A 136 -9.37 4.35 -17.63
N ARG A 137 -10.53 3.95 -18.16
CA ARG A 137 -10.68 3.71 -19.60
C ARG A 137 -10.91 5.04 -20.32
N ILE A 138 -10.07 5.28 -21.34
CA ILE A 138 -10.16 6.44 -22.23
C ILE A 138 -10.20 5.93 -23.67
N GLY A 139 -11.42 5.73 -24.21
CA GLY A 139 -11.58 5.05 -25.50
C GLY A 139 -11.03 3.61 -25.45
N PRO A 140 -10.11 3.23 -26.37
CA PRO A 140 -9.45 1.92 -26.36
C PRO A 140 -8.34 1.81 -25.31
N ASP A 141 -7.83 2.93 -24.80
CA ASP A 141 -6.66 2.99 -23.94
C ASP A 141 -7.04 2.96 -22.44
N VAL A 142 -6.06 2.62 -21.64
CA VAL A 142 -6.14 2.67 -20.17
C VAL A 142 -4.98 3.51 -19.66
N ALA A 143 -5.31 4.54 -18.87
CA ALA A 143 -4.31 5.42 -18.24
C ALA A 143 -4.68 5.69 -16.79
N ASP A 144 -3.67 5.94 -15.95
CA ASP A 144 -3.94 6.34 -14.57
C ASP A 144 -4.56 7.74 -14.52
N THR A 145 -5.44 7.95 -13.54
CA THR A 145 -6.03 9.27 -13.29
C THR A 145 -5.07 10.16 -12.52
N VAL A 146 -5.00 11.43 -12.90
CA VAL A 146 -4.28 12.42 -12.09
C VAL A 146 -4.93 12.56 -10.71
N THR A 147 -4.12 12.88 -9.71
CA THR A 147 -4.55 12.93 -8.30
C THR A 147 -5.74 13.89 -8.08
N ASP A 148 -5.79 15.01 -8.79
CA ASP A 148 -6.84 16.04 -8.66
C ASP A 148 -8.07 15.83 -9.57
N ASP A 149 -8.15 14.70 -10.28
CA ASP A 149 -9.32 14.39 -11.09
C ASP A 149 -10.61 14.33 -10.24
N PRO A 150 -11.69 15.04 -10.60
CA PRO A 150 -12.94 15.06 -9.83
C PRO A 150 -13.60 13.70 -9.69
N PHE A 151 -13.50 12.82 -10.70
CA PHE A 151 -14.04 11.46 -10.64
C PHE A 151 -13.22 10.57 -9.74
N ARG A 152 -11.87 10.72 -9.74
CA ARG A 152 -10.98 10.04 -8.80
C ARG A 152 -11.36 10.40 -7.35
N ARG A 153 -11.48 11.69 -7.05
CA ARG A 153 -11.87 12.16 -5.71
C ARG A 153 -13.25 11.65 -5.30
N ALA A 154 -14.21 11.66 -6.23
CA ALA A 154 -15.55 11.14 -5.97
C ALA A 154 -15.53 9.62 -5.73
N PHE A 155 -14.79 8.87 -6.52
CA PHE A 155 -14.63 7.42 -6.35
C PHE A 155 -14.05 7.09 -4.97
N VAL A 156 -12.91 7.65 -4.62
CA VAL A 156 -12.25 7.42 -3.32
C VAL A 156 -13.19 7.79 -2.16
N ARG A 157 -13.89 8.94 -2.26
CA ARG A 157 -14.86 9.37 -1.25
C ARG A 157 -16.00 8.36 -1.08
N LEU A 158 -16.58 7.85 -2.18
CA LEU A 158 -17.66 6.86 -2.13
C LEU A 158 -17.18 5.55 -1.50
N GLN A 159 -16.01 5.07 -1.88
CA GLN A 159 -15.42 3.87 -1.29
C GLN A 159 -15.14 4.03 0.21
N ARG A 160 -14.66 5.22 0.63
CA ARG A 160 -14.50 5.54 2.06
C ARG A 160 -15.83 5.57 2.81
N GLN A 161 -16.89 6.12 2.23
CA GLN A 161 -18.22 6.12 2.85
C GLN A 161 -18.79 4.72 3.03
N GLN A 162 -18.44 3.78 2.16
CA GLN A 162 -18.81 2.38 2.26
C GLN A 162 -17.90 1.58 3.21
N GLY A 163 -16.84 2.19 3.76
CA GLY A 163 -15.85 1.52 4.59
C GLY A 163 -14.89 0.61 3.83
N LEU A 164 -14.96 0.61 2.48
CA LEU A 164 -14.12 -0.23 1.64
C LEU A 164 -12.70 0.33 1.43
N TYR A 165 -12.57 1.68 1.48
CA TYR A 165 -11.26 2.34 1.45
C TYR A 165 -11.01 3.03 2.79
N ARG A 166 -9.90 2.71 3.42
CA ARG A 166 -9.57 3.19 4.75
C ARG A 166 -8.09 3.56 4.86
N GLU A 167 -7.81 4.64 5.56
CA GLU A 167 -6.46 5.02 5.96
C GLU A 167 -6.49 5.35 7.45
N SER A 168 -5.59 4.76 8.23
CA SER A 168 -5.51 4.94 9.68
C SER A 168 -4.07 5.04 10.13
N SER A 169 -3.70 6.19 10.66
CA SER A 169 -2.35 6.53 11.12
C SER A 169 -2.00 6.04 12.54
N THR A 170 -2.91 5.34 13.20
CA THR A 170 -2.74 4.82 14.56
C THR A 170 -3.12 3.36 14.70
N ALA A 171 -3.27 2.67 13.56
CA ALA A 171 -3.73 1.28 13.56
C ALA A 171 -2.61 0.28 13.87
N VAL A 172 -1.37 0.64 13.57
CA VAL A 172 -0.20 -0.19 13.90
C VAL A 172 0.32 0.21 15.28
N THR A 173 0.48 -0.78 16.15
CA THR A 173 1.00 -0.58 17.51
C THR A 173 2.27 -1.42 17.69
N PHE A 174 3.36 -0.77 18.06
CA PHE A 174 4.57 -1.46 18.49
C PHE A 174 4.42 -1.89 19.96
N LEU A 175 4.51 -3.18 20.21
CA LEU A 175 4.48 -3.77 21.57
C LEU A 175 5.86 -3.74 22.23
N THR A 176 6.90 -3.89 21.42
CA THR A 176 8.32 -3.69 21.73
C THR A 176 8.96 -2.95 20.56
N PRO A 177 10.21 -2.51 20.65
CA PRO A 177 10.88 -1.89 19.50
C PRO A 177 10.91 -2.73 18.22
N THR A 178 10.70 -4.04 18.32
CA THR A 178 10.78 -4.99 17.19
C THR A 178 9.49 -5.79 16.96
N VAL A 179 8.54 -5.76 17.88
CA VAL A 179 7.29 -6.53 17.76
C VAL A 179 6.13 -5.56 17.58
N PHE A 180 5.32 -5.81 16.57
CA PHE A 180 4.15 -4.99 16.26
C PHE A 180 2.90 -5.83 16.03
N ARG A 181 1.76 -5.16 16.15
CA ARG A 181 0.46 -5.70 15.76
C ARG A 181 -0.39 -4.65 15.07
N THR A 182 -1.31 -5.09 14.22
CA THR A 182 -2.38 -4.24 13.68
C THR A 182 -3.65 -5.04 13.49
N ALA A 183 -4.78 -4.35 13.62
CA ALA A 183 -6.11 -4.90 13.38
C ALA A 183 -6.61 -4.46 11.99
N ILE A 184 -6.98 -5.42 11.16
CA ILE A 184 -7.49 -5.22 9.81
C ILE A 184 -9.00 -5.44 9.86
N ALA A 185 -9.77 -4.38 9.79
CA ALA A 185 -11.23 -4.46 9.81
C ALA A 185 -11.76 -4.82 8.42
N MET A 186 -12.43 -5.95 8.31
CA MET A 186 -13.12 -6.43 7.10
C MET A 186 -14.62 -6.12 7.24
N PRO A 187 -15.15 -5.02 6.65
CA PRO A 187 -16.57 -4.68 6.77
C PRO A 187 -17.47 -5.70 6.05
N ALA A 188 -18.75 -5.73 6.40
CA ALA A 188 -19.73 -6.65 5.80
C ALA A 188 -19.85 -6.54 4.26
N ALA A 189 -19.52 -5.38 3.70
CA ALA A 189 -19.59 -5.10 2.26
C ALA A 189 -18.36 -5.57 1.46
N VAL A 190 -17.36 -6.21 2.10
CA VAL A 190 -16.18 -6.68 1.37
C VAL A 190 -16.54 -7.78 0.38
N PRO A 191 -16.08 -7.72 -0.87
CA PRO A 191 -16.26 -8.79 -1.83
C PRO A 191 -15.48 -10.05 -1.44
N THR A 192 -16.01 -11.20 -1.83
CA THR A 192 -15.28 -12.46 -1.74
C THR A 192 -14.10 -12.48 -2.71
N GLY A 193 -12.97 -13.05 -2.30
CA GLY A 193 -11.79 -13.16 -3.15
C GLY A 193 -10.50 -13.26 -2.34
N THR A 194 -9.37 -13.16 -3.04
CA THR A 194 -8.04 -13.15 -2.42
C THR A 194 -7.64 -11.72 -2.08
N TYR A 195 -7.16 -11.54 -0.85
CA TYR A 195 -6.63 -10.29 -0.34
C TYR A 195 -5.12 -10.40 -0.21
N ALA A 196 -4.41 -9.42 -0.70
CA ALA A 196 -2.97 -9.31 -0.54
C ALA A 196 -2.67 -8.35 0.61
N ILE A 197 -1.73 -8.71 1.46
CA ILE A 197 -1.24 -7.86 2.54
C ILE A 197 0.23 -7.59 2.29
N GLU A 198 0.55 -6.32 2.14
CA GLU A 198 1.93 -5.83 2.05
C GLU A 198 2.31 -5.14 3.36
N VAL A 199 3.47 -5.47 3.88
CA VAL A 199 4.03 -4.84 5.08
C VAL A 199 5.36 -4.21 4.72
N GLU A 200 5.45 -2.91 4.94
CA GLU A 200 6.58 -2.07 4.57
C GLU A 200 7.16 -1.41 5.83
N LEU A 201 8.44 -1.66 6.06
CA LEU A 201 9.19 -1.14 7.19
C LEU A 201 10.06 0.03 6.74
N PHE A 202 9.96 1.14 7.44
CA PHE A 202 10.77 2.33 7.21
C PHE A 202 11.65 2.61 8.41
N SER A 203 12.83 3.14 8.14
CA SER A 203 13.70 3.76 9.14
C SER A 203 14.21 5.08 8.57
N GLN A 204 14.02 6.18 9.30
CA GLN A 204 14.44 7.53 8.90
C GLN A 204 13.99 7.92 7.49
N GLY A 205 12.74 7.60 7.12
CA GLY A 205 12.16 7.92 5.82
C GLY A 205 12.54 7.00 4.67
N LYS A 206 13.37 5.98 4.90
CA LYS A 206 13.81 5.01 3.89
C LYS A 206 13.18 3.66 4.10
N LEU A 207 12.75 3.03 3.02
CA LEU A 207 12.28 1.64 3.03
C LEU A 207 13.46 0.72 3.37
N VAL A 208 13.34 -0.07 4.44
CA VAL A 208 14.39 -1.00 4.89
C VAL A 208 13.99 -2.47 4.74
N ALA A 209 12.70 -2.76 4.77
CA ALA A 209 12.20 -4.12 4.49
C ALA A 209 10.78 -4.07 3.93
N ARG A 210 10.43 -5.08 3.12
CA ARG A 210 9.08 -5.31 2.59
C ARG A 210 8.79 -6.80 2.57
N THR A 211 7.57 -7.17 2.96
CA THR A 211 7.09 -8.56 2.87
C THR A 211 5.63 -8.59 2.46
N ASN A 212 5.22 -9.69 1.82
CA ASN A 212 3.85 -9.93 1.36
C ASN A 212 3.31 -11.19 2.04
N SER A 213 2.02 -11.20 2.34
CA SER A 213 1.30 -12.35 2.88
C SER A 213 -0.05 -12.54 2.17
#